data_235949bd3c4c01f10cc3607f65262305
#
_entry.id   235949bd3c4c01f10cc3607f65262305
#
_cell.length_a   1.000
_cell.length_b   1.000
_cell.length_c   1.000
_cell.angle_alpha   90.00
_cell.angle_beta   90.00
_cell.angle_gamma   90.00
#
_symmetry.space_group_name_H-M   'P 1'
#
loop_
_entity.id
_entity.type
_entity.pdbx_description
1 polymer ?
#
loop_
_entity_poly.entity_id
_entity_poly.type
_entity_poly.pdbx_seq_one_letter_code
_entity_poly.pdbx_strand_id
1 'polypeptide(L)'
;MKKRVPALVLALALALTVPAWAAQDTPDNFVRSKTYAGQFSDLTPESMFYDNVAALYAYGLSVGKADGTFGLRDQLTVGQVVIFAGRIRSLYRTGDAEAGPGAYAAENEAAALRYLRYLQSEGVIGTELDESLSTPATRAQVAHVLANTLPEEA
;
A
#
# COMPACT_ATOMS: atom_id res chain seq x y z
N MET A 1 -26.00 32.36 -61.58
CA MET A 1 -25.80 31.13 -60.76
C MET A 1 -24.73 31.43 -59.71
N LYS A 2 -25.14 31.70 -58.47
CA LYS A 2 -24.20 32.03 -57.36
C LYS A 2 -23.92 30.75 -56.58
N LYS A 3 -22.69 30.23 -56.64
CA LYS A 3 -22.23 29.09 -55.85
C LYS A 3 -21.95 29.57 -54.43
N ARG A 4 -22.70 29.06 -53.48
CA ARG A 4 -22.45 29.26 -52.04
C ARG A 4 -21.42 28.25 -51.59
N VAL A 5 -20.30 28.73 -51.06
CA VAL A 5 -19.26 27.92 -50.39
C VAL A 5 -19.69 27.73 -48.92
N PRO A 6 -19.78 26.52 -48.38
CA PRO A 6 -20.05 26.35 -46.97
C PRO A 6 -18.77 26.62 -46.16
N ALA A 7 -18.91 27.49 -45.19
CA ALA A 7 -17.84 27.78 -44.21
C ALA A 7 -17.58 26.54 -43.35
N LEU A 8 -16.38 26.00 -43.44
CA LEU A 8 -15.87 24.93 -42.58
C LEU A 8 -15.56 25.53 -41.21
N VAL A 9 -16.42 25.27 -40.24
CA VAL A 9 -16.16 25.64 -38.83
C VAL A 9 -15.17 24.62 -38.29
N LEU A 10 -13.90 25.01 -38.20
CA LEU A 10 -12.85 24.24 -37.54
C LEU A 10 -13.00 24.42 -36.00
N ALA A 11 -13.70 23.51 -35.36
CA ALA A 11 -13.77 23.47 -33.93
C ALA A 11 -12.41 22.99 -33.37
N LEU A 12 -11.58 23.92 -32.92
CA LEU A 12 -10.34 23.66 -32.21
C LEU A 12 -10.69 23.17 -30.79
N ALA A 13 -10.78 21.86 -30.59
CA ALA A 13 -10.90 21.27 -29.29
C ALA A 13 -9.58 21.50 -28.55
N LEU A 14 -9.51 22.53 -27.69
CA LEU A 14 -8.45 22.63 -26.67
C LEU A 14 -8.64 21.45 -25.69
N ALA A 15 -7.90 20.40 -25.91
CA ALA A 15 -7.70 19.38 -24.87
C ALA A 15 -6.94 20.07 -23.72
N LEU A 16 -7.66 20.45 -22.67
CA LEU A 16 -7.07 20.80 -21.37
C LEU A 16 -6.41 19.53 -20.85
N THR A 17 -5.15 19.32 -21.17
CA THR A 17 -4.31 18.36 -20.48
C THR A 17 -4.12 18.89 -19.08
N VAL A 18 -5.01 18.49 -18.16
CA VAL A 18 -4.74 18.59 -16.72
C VAL A 18 -3.45 17.82 -16.53
N PRO A 19 -2.36 18.41 -16.04
CA PRO A 19 -1.19 17.62 -15.67
C PRO A 19 -1.69 16.62 -14.63
N ALA A 20 -1.68 15.33 -14.97
CA ALA A 20 -1.77 14.30 -13.97
C ALA A 20 -0.56 14.55 -13.08
N TRP A 21 -0.78 15.04 -11.87
CA TRP A 21 0.25 15.07 -10.84
C TRP A 21 0.56 13.62 -10.59
N ALA A 22 1.59 13.13 -11.28
CA ALA A 22 2.12 11.81 -11.00
C ALA A 22 2.48 11.84 -9.52
N ALA A 23 1.90 10.94 -8.74
CA ALA A 23 2.27 10.77 -7.35
C ALA A 23 3.79 10.61 -7.32
N GLN A 24 4.48 11.51 -6.62
CA GLN A 24 5.93 11.45 -6.53
C GLN A 24 6.30 10.54 -5.37
N ASP A 25 7.32 9.72 -5.58
CA ASP A 25 7.93 8.90 -4.54
C ASP A 25 8.50 9.83 -3.47
N THR A 26 7.85 9.93 -2.30
CA THR A 26 8.25 10.85 -1.24
C THR A 26 7.74 10.41 0.13
N PRO A 27 8.54 10.61 1.20
CA PRO A 27 8.08 10.43 2.57
C PRO A 27 6.87 11.31 2.95
N ASP A 28 6.67 12.46 2.29
CA ASP A 28 5.53 13.35 2.52
C ASP A 28 4.17 12.71 2.19
N ASN A 29 4.17 11.61 1.44
CA ASN A 29 2.99 10.79 1.18
C ASN A 29 2.47 10.03 2.41
N PHE A 30 3.25 9.93 3.50
CA PHE A 30 2.82 9.30 4.74
C PHE A 30 1.90 10.23 5.53
N VAL A 31 0.64 10.30 5.12
CA VAL A 31 -0.40 11.10 5.79
C VAL A 31 -1.30 10.20 6.64
N ARG A 32 -1.62 10.62 7.85
CA ARG A 32 -2.58 9.91 8.70
C ARG A 32 -3.97 10.00 8.09
N SER A 33 -4.54 8.86 7.70
CA SER A 33 -5.86 8.77 7.05
C SER A 33 -6.97 8.30 8.01
N LYS A 34 -6.59 7.83 9.21
CA LYS A 34 -7.52 7.27 10.20
C LYS A 34 -7.19 7.79 11.60
N THR A 35 -8.17 7.72 12.51
CA THR A 35 -7.97 7.99 13.93
C THR A 35 -8.09 6.70 14.71
N TYR A 36 -7.06 6.37 15.51
CA TYR A 36 -7.15 5.28 16.47
C TYR A 36 -7.94 5.74 17.71
N ALA A 37 -8.99 5.01 18.06
CA ALA A 37 -9.88 5.31 19.18
C ALA A 37 -10.10 4.07 20.09
N GLY A 38 -9.08 3.21 20.21
CA GLY A 38 -9.15 2.02 21.05
C GLY A 38 -9.86 0.82 20.39
N GLN A 39 -9.71 0.66 19.07
CA GLN A 39 -10.37 -0.42 18.32
C GLN A 39 -9.89 -1.82 18.66
N PHE A 40 -8.68 -1.96 19.23
CA PHE A 40 -8.08 -3.26 19.53
C PHE A 40 -8.22 -3.61 21.00
N SER A 41 -8.93 -4.70 21.30
CA SER A 41 -9.25 -5.11 22.68
C SER A 41 -8.03 -5.63 23.45
N ASP A 42 -6.98 -6.03 22.78
CA ASP A 42 -5.70 -6.50 23.36
C ASP A 42 -4.65 -5.37 23.53
N LEU A 43 -5.01 -4.11 23.26
CA LEU A 43 -4.13 -2.96 23.37
C LEU A 43 -4.72 -1.92 24.32
N THR A 44 -4.09 -1.71 25.45
CA THR A 44 -4.48 -0.68 26.43
C THR A 44 -3.56 0.54 26.37
N PRO A 45 -4.02 1.74 26.83
CA PRO A 45 -3.18 2.95 26.84
C PRO A 45 -1.86 2.81 27.60
N GLU A 46 -1.78 1.90 28.57
CA GLU A 46 -0.59 1.63 29.37
C GLU A 46 0.40 0.70 28.66
N SER A 47 0.00 0.12 27.52
CA SER A 47 0.89 -0.74 26.73
C SER A 47 2.05 0.06 26.15
N MET A 48 3.27 -0.44 26.30
CA MET A 48 4.47 0.14 25.68
C MET A 48 4.39 0.22 24.15
N PHE A 49 3.47 -0.52 23.53
CA PHE A 49 3.25 -0.54 22.07
C PHE A 49 2.09 0.34 21.62
N TYR A 50 1.37 1.01 22.55
CA TYR A 50 0.15 1.73 22.25
C TYR A 50 0.34 2.76 21.12
N ASP A 51 1.30 3.67 21.28
CA ASP A 51 1.55 4.73 20.31
C ASP A 51 1.99 4.19 18.95
N ASN A 52 2.81 3.13 18.97
CA ASN A 52 3.27 2.50 17.72
C ASN A 52 2.12 1.85 16.96
N VAL A 53 1.26 1.08 17.65
CA VAL A 53 0.10 0.43 17.03
C VAL A 53 -0.94 1.44 16.58
N ALA A 54 -1.18 2.49 17.38
CA ALA A 54 -2.05 3.59 17.01
C ALA A 54 -1.55 4.31 15.74
N ALA A 55 -0.23 4.50 15.62
CA ALA A 55 0.38 5.05 14.41
C ALA A 55 0.20 4.13 13.20
N LEU A 56 0.49 2.83 13.33
CA LEU A 56 0.28 1.85 12.25
C LEU A 56 -1.17 1.87 11.73
N TYR A 57 -2.13 1.96 12.63
CA TYR A 57 -3.54 2.08 12.27
C TYR A 57 -3.83 3.42 11.59
N ALA A 58 -3.31 4.52 12.11
CA ALA A 58 -3.56 5.86 11.60
C ALA A 58 -3.04 6.05 10.17
N TYR A 59 -1.92 5.45 9.84
CA TYR A 59 -1.36 5.44 8.47
C TYR A 59 -1.96 4.36 7.56
N GLY A 60 -2.92 3.56 8.05
CA GLY A 60 -3.52 2.47 7.26
C GLY A 60 -2.59 1.27 7.02
N LEU A 61 -1.45 1.22 7.71
CA LEU A 61 -0.47 0.13 7.57
C LEU A 61 -0.94 -1.17 8.20
N SER A 62 -1.75 -1.09 9.26
CA SER A 62 -2.41 -2.25 9.87
C SER A 62 -3.85 -1.92 10.22
N VAL A 63 -4.73 -2.91 10.09
CA VAL A 63 -6.15 -2.81 10.48
C VAL A 63 -6.49 -3.76 11.62
N GLY A 64 -5.52 -4.48 12.17
CA GLY A 64 -5.73 -5.54 13.15
C GLY A 64 -6.35 -6.79 12.55
N LYS A 65 -6.93 -7.61 13.40
CA LYS A 65 -7.56 -8.88 13.06
C LYS A 65 -9.08 -8.77 13.07
N ALA A 66 -9.75 -9.71 12.41
CA ALA A 66 -11.22 -9.75 12.31
C ALA A 66 -11.92 -9.93 13.67
N ASP A 67 -11.24 -10.45 14.68
CA ASP A 67 -11.73 -10.61 16.05
C ASP A 67 -11.63 -9.34 16.90
N GLY A 68 -11.19 -8.23 16.34
CA GLY A 68 -11.02 -6.96 17.04
C GLY A 68 -9.78 -6.87 17.90
N THR A 69 -8.79 -7.75 17.67
CA THR A 69 -7.46 -7.69 18.32
C THR A 69 -6.41 -7.17 17.33
N PHE A 70 -5.30 -6.66 17.86
CA PHE A 70 -4.11 -6.40 17.04
C PHE A 70 -3.27 -7.66 16.85
N GLY A 71 -3.21 -8.52 17.86
CA GLY A 71 -2.42 -9.74 17.88
C GLY A 71 -1.00 -9.51 18.40
N LEU A 72 -0.84 -8.73 19.47
CA LEU A 72 0.48 -8.34 20.05
C LEU A 72 1.40 -9.53 20.37
N ARG A 73 0.84 -10.72 20.57
CA ARG A 73 1.58 -11.93 20.93
C ARG A 73 1.64 -12.96 19.82
N ASP A 74 1.04 -12.67 18.69
CA ASP A 74 0.99 -13.60 17.56
C ASP A 74 2.32 -13.61 16.80
N GLN A 75 2.66 -14.76 16.23
CA GLN A 75 3.75 -14.85 15.29
C GLN A 75 3.29 -14.24 13.95
N LEU A 76 4.12 -13.36 13.39
CA LEU A 76 3.90 -12.85 12.04
C LEU A 76 4.14 -13.95 11.00
N THR A 77 3.25 -14.08 10.04
CA THR A 77 3.50 -14.88 8.84
C THR A 77 4.26 -14.07 7.79
N VAL A 78 4.91 -14.76 6.87
CA VAL A 78 5.56 -14.12 5.71
C VAL A 78 4.55 -13.27 4.92
N GLY A 79 3.33 -13.76 4.72
CA GLY A 79 2.26 -13.01 4.06
C GLY A 79 1.88 -11.72 4.77
N GLN A 80 1.86 -11.70 6.10
CA GLN A 80 1.61 -10.47 6.86
C GLN A 80 2.75 -9.46 6.72
N VAL A 81 4.01 -9.91 6.68
CA VAL A 81 5.16 -9.05 6.41
C VAL A 81 5.08 -8.45 5.00
N VAL A 82 4.73 -9.27 4.01
CA VAL A 82 4.54 -8.83 2.61
C VAL A 82 3.40 -7.81 2.50
N ILE A 83 2.26 -8.03 3.16
CA ILE A 83 1.16 -7.06 3.20
C ILE A 83 1.63 -5.73 3.80
N PHE A 84 2.35 -5.78 4.92
CA PHE A 84 2.83 -4.59 5.60
C PHE A 84 3.82 -3.80 4.73
N ALA A 85 4.81 -4.47 4.16
CA ALA A 85 5.79 -3.88 3.26
C ALA A 85 5.13 -3.28 2.00
N GLY A 86 4.18 -4.00 1.40
CA GLY A 86 3.45 -3.52 0.23
C GLY A 86 2.62 -2.27 0.52
N ARG A 87 2.04 -2.15 1.71
CA ARG A 87 1.36 -0.93 2.15
C ARG A 87 2.31 0.24 2.34
N ILE A 88 3.48 0.01 2.95
CA ILE A 88 4.52 1.04 3.08
C ILE A 88 4.95 1.53 1.69
N ARG A 89 5.27 0.59 0.79
CA ARG A 89 5.70 0.94 -0.58
C ARG A 89 4.63 1.71 -1.33
N SER A 90 3.37 1.28 -1.24
CA SER A 90 2.24 1.95 -1.88
C SER A 90 2.02 3.36 -1.32
N LEU A 91 2.07 3.55 0.01
CA LEU A 91 2.00 4.87 0.63
C LEU A 91 3.11 5.78 0.11
N TYR A 92 4.36 5.32 0.12
CA TYR A 92 5.50 6.10 -0.36
C TYR A 92 5.30 6.57 -1.80
N ARG A 93 4.76 5.71 -2.68
CA ARG A 93 4.58 6.00 -4.09
C ARG A 93 3.33 6.81 -4.43
N THR A 94 2.25 6.62 -3.68
CA THR A 94 0.93 7.10 -4.10
C THR A 94 0.17 7.89 -3.04
N GLY A 95 0.60 7.84 -1.78
CA GLY A 95 -0.16 8.36 -0.65
C GLY A 95 -1.35 7.48 -0.22
N ASP A 96 -1.55 6.33 -0.87
CA ASP A 96 -2.60 5.35 -0.53
C ASP A 96 -2.01 3.95 -0.36
N ALA A 97 -2.22 3.34 0.80
CA ALA A 97 -1.67 2.03 1.16
C ALA A 97 -2.19 0.88 0.27
N GLU A 98 -3.32 1.06 -0.41
CA GLU A 98 -3.98 0.00 -1.20
C GLU A 98 -3.89 0.25 -2.72
N ALA A 99 -3.53 1.44 -3.17
CA ALA A 99 -3.55 1.79 -4.59
C ALA A 99 -2.61 0.89 -5.44
N GLY A 100 -1.36 0.71 -5.03
CA GLY A 100 -0.41 -0.15 -5.73
C GLY A 100 -0.84 -1.62 -5.74
N PRO A 101 -1.04 -2.26 -4.58
CA PRO A 101 -1.50 -3.65 -4.51
C PRO A 101 -2.87 -3.88 -5.14
N GLY A 102 -3.75 -2.87 -5.15
CA GLY A 102 -5.08 -2.96 -5.75
C GLY A 102 -5.06 -3.35 -7.23
N ALA A 103 -4.05 -2.92 -7.97
CA ALA A 103 -3.87 -3.27 -9.38
C ALA A 103 -3.61 -4.77 -9.64
N TYR A 104 -3.23 -5.52 -8.60
CA TYR A 104 -2.91 -6.96 -8.67
C TYR A 104 -3.97 -7.83 -7.98
N ALA A 105 -5.11 -7.26 -7.62
CA ALA A 105 -6.21 -7.99 -7.00
C ALA A 105 -6.86 -8.94 -8.00
N ALA A 106 -7.05 -10.20 -7.61
CA ALA A 106 -7.78 -11.21 -8.36
C ALA A 106 -8.90 -11.79 -7.50
N GLU A 107 -9.97 -12.27 -8.15
CA GLU A 107 -11.09 -12.87 -7.46
C GLU A 107 -10.68 -14.15 -6.72
N ASN A 108 -11.20 -14.32 -5.51
CA ASN A 108 -10.97 -15.51 -4.68
C ASN A 108 -9.51 -15.82 -4.32
N GLU A 109 -8.63 -14.84 -4.39
CA GLU A 109 -7.22 -15.01 -4.09
C GLU A 109 -6.88 -14.51 -2.69
N ALA A 110 -5.91 -15.16 -2.03
CA ALA A 110 -5.44 -14.70 -0.72
C ALA A 110 -4.85 -13.28 -0.81
N ALA A 111 -5.25 -12.42 0.13
CA ALA A 111 -4.84 -11.00 0.12
C ALA A 111 -3.32 -10.81 -0.01
N ALA A 112 -2.50 -11.67 0.60
CA ALA A 112 -1.04 -11.59 0.54
C ALA A 112 -0.47 -11.69 -0.89
N LEU A 113 -1.14 -12.44 -1.79
CA LEU A 113 -0.64 -12.64 -3.16
C LEU A 113 -0.63 -11.35 -3.98
N ARG A 114 -1.64 -10.48 -3.83
CA ARG A 114 -1.64 -9.20 -4.55
C ARG A 114 -0.48 -8.29 -4.11
N TYR A 115 -0.16 -8.30 -2.80
CA TYR A 115 0.97 -7.53 -2.28
C TYR A 115 2.31 -8.14 -2.68
N LEU A 116 2.39 -9.47 -2.72
CA LEU A 116 3.57 -10.18 -3.22
C LEU A 116 3.87 -9.76 -4.67
N ARG A 117 2.89 -9.86 -5.56
CA ARG A 117 3.05 -9.45 -6.97
C ARG A 117 3.40 -7.97 -7.12
N TYR A 118 2.78 -7.12 -6.31
CA TYR A 118 3.11 -5.72 -6.29
C TYR A 118 4.57 -5.48 -5.92
N LEU A 119 5.05 -6.05 -4.81
CA LEU A 119 6.44 -5.91 -4.38
C LEU A 119 7.44 -6.50 -5.37
N GLN A 120 7.08 -7.60 -6.04
CA GLN A 120 7.88 -8.19 -7.13
C GLN A 120 7.94 -7.24 -8.34
N SER A 121 6.84 -6.65 -8.74
CA SER A 121 6.81 -5.67 -9.85
C SER A 121 7.59 -4.40 -9.55
N GLU A 122 7.69 -4.03 -8.26
CA GLU A 122 8.49 -2.90 -7.79
C GLU A 122 9.98 -3.26 -7.58
N GLY A 123 10.37 -4.53 -7.78
CA GLY A 123 11.73 -5.00 -7.57
C GLY A 123 12.19 -5.04 -6.10
N VAL A 124 11.23 -4.99 -5.16
CA VAL A 124 11.49 -5.05 -3.70
C VAL A 124 11.92 -6.44 -3.25
N ILE A 125 11.28 -7.46 -3.80
CA ILE A 125 11.54 -8.88 -3.53
C ILE A 125 11.53 -9.67 -4.85
N GLY A 126 12.20 -10.83 -4.88
CA GLY A 126 12.11 -11.81 -5.96
C GLY A 126 11.03 -12.85 -5.71
N THR A 127 11.28 -14.09 -6.14
CA THR A 127 10.37 -15.23 -6.01
C THR A 127 10.65 -16.09 -4.77
N GLU A 128 11.61 -15.70 -3.95
CA GLU A 128 12.09 -16.46 -2.78
C GLU A 128 11.05 -16.66 -1.68
N LEU A 129 9.94 -15.90 -1.72
CA LEU A 129 8.87 -15.96 -0.73
C LEU A 129 7.56 -16.58 -1.26
N ASP A 130 7.50 -16.98 -2.53
CA ASP A 130 6.26 -17.38 -3.20
C ASP A 130 5.55 -18.54 -2.49
N GLU A 131 6.30 -19.52 -2.00
CA GLU A 131 5.75 -20.73 -1.36
C GLU A 131 5.61 -20.62 0.17
N SER A 132 6.03 -19.51 0.77
CA SER A 132 6.15 -19.38 2.23
C SER A 132 5.13 -18.46 2.91
N LEU A 133 4.19 -17.87 2.18
CA LEU A 133 3.29 -16.82 2.67
C LEU A 133 2.51 -17.19 3.94
N SER A 134 2.13 -18.45 4.11
CA SER A 134 1.40 -18.93 5.30
C SER A 134 2.29 -19.37 6.46
N THR A 135 3.61 -19.41 6.26
CA THR A 135 4.55 -19.85 7.29
C THR A 135 4.94 -18.70 8.22
N PRO A 136 5.35 -18.99 9.48
CA PRO A 136 5.92 -17.97 10.37
C PRO A 136 7.14 -17.30 9.73
N ALA A 137 7.18 -15.98 9.76
CA ALA A 137 8.30 -15.23 9.23
C ALA A 137 9.52 -15.32 10.15
N THR A 138 10.69 -15.59 9.58
CA THR A 138 11.96 -15.49 10.30
C THR A 138 12.41 -14.02 10.39
N ARG A 139 13.25 -13.69 11.37
CA ARG A 139 13.84 -12.35 11.49
C ARG A 139 14.61 -11.92 10.23
N ALA A 140 15.28 -12.87 9.57
CA ALA A 140 16.00 -12.61 8.34
C ALA A 140 15.06 -12.22 7.18
N GLN A 141 13.94 -12.94 7.03
CA GLN A 141 12.92 -12.60 6.02
C GLN A 141 12.29 -11.22 6.29
N VAL A 142 11.94 -10.91 7.54
CA VAL A 142 11.42 -9.60 7.92
C VAL A 142 12.43 -8.50 7.57
N ALA A 143 13.69 -8.67 7.96
CA ALA A 143 14.75 -7.71 7.69
C ALA A 143 14.98 -7.53 6.19
N HIS A 144 15.02 -8.63 5.42
CA HIS A 144 15.20 -8.60 3.96
C HIS A 144 14.08 -7.81 3.27
N VAL A 145 12.82 -8.13 3.58
CA VAL A 145 11.67 -7.45 2.97
C VAL A 145 11.65 -5.96 3.32
N LEU A 146 11.81 -5.61 4.60
CA LEU A 146 11.71 -4.22 5.03
C LEU A 146 12.88 -3.35 4.56
N ALA A 147 14.11 -3.91 4.50
CA ALA A 147 15.28 -3.18 4.03
C ALA A 147 15.15 -2.75 2.56
N ASN A 148 14.42 -3.51 1.74
CA ASN A 148 14.24 -3.22 0.32
C ASN A 148 12.92 -2.47 0.01
N THR A 149 12.08 -2.22 1.03
CA THR A 149 10.74 -1.65 0.81
C THR A 149 10.79 -0.18 0.37
N LEU A 150 11.70 0.59 0.91
CA LEU A 150 11.93 1.99 0.54
C LEU A 150 13.31 2.14 -0.11
N PRO A 151 13.50 3.13 -1.00
CA PRO A 151 14.84 3.41 -1.54
C PRO A 151 15.78 3.91 -0.43
N GLU A 152 17.09 3.74 -0.64
CA GLU A 152 18.13 4.11 0.32
C GLU A 152 18.12 5.61 0.69
N GLU A 153 17.60 6.46 -0.20
CA GLU A 153 17.56 7.92 -0.07
C GLU A 153 16.22 8.46 0.43
N ALA A 154 15.32 7.58 0.91
CA ALA A 154 13.96 7.96 1.35
C ALA A 154 13.92 8.52 2.78
#